data_c0d87e500cb084d2ad089ef0cc6513c6
#
_entry.id   c0d87e500cb084d2ad089ef0cc6513c6
#
_cell.length_a   1.000
_cell.length_b   1.000
_cell.length_c   1.000
_cell.angle_alpha   90.00
_cell.angle_beta   90.00
_cell.angle_gamma   90.00
#
_symmetry.space_group_name_H-M   'P 1'
#
loop_
_entity.id
_entity.type
_entity.pdbx_description
1 polymer ?
#
loop_
_entity_poly.entity_id
_entity_poly.type
_entity_poly.pdbx_seq_one_letter_code
_entity_poly.pdbx_strand_id
1 'polypeptide(L)'
;MKREKAVERNFSRYAHAYDRYAEIQNIAANELIDYLPSGAVNKIFEIGCGTGNYTRMLQEKFPKAKITAIDISPKMIEVAVEKASSLNTTFITSNAETITLNDTFDIITANAAIHWLENIVVAVEKYKNLLTENGIFAFSFFGPETFSELGKALEDTLGGKATITAGNFLEPEKLRMVMEESFSGITTKEMMARKDYPSLLALLNNIKYTGTRGKGLDLGKPWNKGLLQRIEAAYLKRYGKIRATYQISFYKAIK
;
A
#
# COMPACT_ATOMS: atom_id res chain seq x y z
N MET A 1 1.84 17.59 -6.46
CA MET A 1 0.86 18.48 -5.75
C MET A 1 -0.59 18.03 -5.81
N LYS A 2 -1.24 17.83 -6.97
CA LYS A 2 -2.69 17.42 -6.98
C LYS A 2 -2.93 15.97 -6.53
N ARG A 3 -2.05 15.00 -6.90
CA ARG A 3 -2.16 13.58 -6.52
C ARG A 3 -1.86 13.40 -5.03
N GLU A 4 -0.76 13.92 -4.56
CA GLU A 4 -0.32 13.95 -3.17
C GLU A 4 -1.42 14.40 -2.20
N LYS A 5 -1.99 15.61 -2.43
CA LYS A 5 -3.11 16.13 -1.61
C LYS A 5 -4.35 15.25 -1.63
N ALA A 6 -4.61 14.56 -2.75
CA ALA A 6 -5.72 13.63 -2.83
C ALA A 6 -5.47 12.35 -2.01
N VAL A 7 -4.26 11.82 -2.03
CA VAL A 7 -3.81 10.67 -1.23
C VAL A 7 -3.92 11.02 0.25
N GLU A 8 -3.24 12.10 0.70
CA GLU A 8 -3.29 12.58 2.09
C GLU A 8 -4.73 12.73 2.59
N ARG A 9 -5.57 13.45 1.84
CA ARG A 9 -6.97 13.68 2.23
C ARG A 9 -7.78 12.38 2.35
N ASN A 10 -7.57 11.41 1.43
CA ASN A 10 -8.30 10.16 1.44
C ASN A 10 -7.94 9.33 2.68
N PHE A 11 -6.66 9.21 3.00
CA PHE A 11 -6.19 8.49 4.17
C PHE A 11 -6.57 9.21 5.47
N SER A 12 -6.40 10.54 5.54
CA SER A 12 -6.78 11.33 6.71
C SER A 12 -8.27 11.20 7.06
N ARG A 13 -9.14 11.17 6.04
CA ARG A 13 -10.60 11.12 6.24
C ARG A 13 -11.06 9.86 6.97
N TYR A 14 -10.38 8.75 6.80
CA TYR A 14 -10.83 7.44 7.27
C TYR A 14 -9.86 6.77 8.25
N ALA A 15 -8.87 7.48 8.75
CA ALA A 15 -7.82 6.95 9.62
C ALA A 15 -8.36 6.12 10.80
N HIS A 16 -9.35 6.65 11.55
CA HIS A 16 -9.94 5.94 12.70
C HIS A 16 -10.75 4.68 12.34
N ALA A 17 -11.17 4.54 11.08
CA ALA A 17 -11.92 3.38 10.63
C ALA A 17 -11.05 2.38 9.84
N TYR A 18 -9.84 2.78 9.45
CA TYR A 18 -8.96 2.06 8.54
C TYR A 18 -8.73 0.61 8.94
N ASP A 19 -8.43 0.34 10.19
CA ASP A 19 -8.07 -0.99 10.67
C ASP A 19 -9.18 -2.03 10.52
N ARG A 20 -10.45 -1.60 10.56
CA ARG A 20 -11.60 -2.49 10.34
C ARG A 20 -11.67 -3.05 8.93
N TYR A 21 -10.99 -2.40 7.99
CA TYR A 21 -11.02 -2.72 6.57
C TYR A 21 -9.67 -3.19 6.02
N ALA A 22 -8.58 -3.04 6.79
CA ALA A 22 -7.20 -3.26 6.38
C ALA A 22 -6.74 -4.74 6.42
N GLU A 23 -7.66 -5.70 6.30
CA GLU A 23 -7.34 -7.15 6.34
C GLU A 23 -6.27 -7.53 5.31
N ILE A 24 -6.42 -7.08 4.07
CA ILE A 24 -5.47 -7.39 2.99
C ILE A 24 -4.11 -6.75 3.24
N GLN A 25 -4.09 -5.52 3.75
CA GLN A 25 -2.85 -4.85 4.14
C GLN A 25 -2.15 -5.57 5.30
N ASN A 26 -2.91 -6.14 6.24
CA ASN A 26 -2.37 -6.95 7.32
C ASN A 26 -1.82 -8.30 6.82
N ILE A 27 -2.48 -8.94 5.85
CA ILE A 27 -1.95 -10.14 5.17
C ILE A 27 -0.61 -9.79 4.49
N ALA A 28 -0.55 -8.67 3.76
CA ALA A 28 0.69 -8.22 3.14
C ALA A 28 1.79 -7.92 4.17
N ALA A 29 1.44 -7.31 5.32
CA ALA A 29 2.38 -7.03 6.41
C ALA A 29 2.97 -8.30 7.01
N ASN A 30 2.16 -9.34 7.24
CA ASN A 30 2.63 -10.64 7.75
C ASN A 30 3.62 -11.31 6.78
N GLU A 31 3.32 -11.31 5.49
CA GLU A 31 4.23 -11.85 4.48
C GLU A 31 5.51 -11.01 4.39
N LEU A 32 5.41 -9.68 4.45
CA LEU A 32 6.56 -8.80 4.33
C LEU A 32 7.51 -8.92 5.53
N ILE A 33 6.99 -9.09 6.75
CA ILE A 33 7.82 -9.21 7.95
C ILE A 33 8.73 -10.45 7.88
N ASP A 34 8.28 -11.53 7.22
CA ASP A 34 9.06 -12.75 7.03
C ASP A 34 10.23 -12.57 6.04
N TYR A 35 10.14 -11.58 5.15
CA TYR A 35 11.25 -11.23 4.24
C TYR A 35 12.40 -10.53 4.96
N LEU A 36 12.16 -9.94 6.13
CA LEU A 36 13.17 -9.24 6.89
C LEU A 36 14.10 -10.21 7.62
N PRO A 37 15.36 -9.84 7.84
CA PRO A 37 16.35 -10.70 8.48
C PRO A 37 15.97 -11.07 9.93
N SER A 38 16.57 -12.11 10.46
CA SER A 38 16.41 -12.52 11.86
C SER A 38 17.50 -11.98 12.78
N GLY A 39 18.45 -11.21 12.26
CA GLY A 39 19.62 -10.71 12.98
C GLY A 39 19.38 -9.40 13.73
N ALA A 40 20.43 -8.88 14.35
CA ALA A 40 20.40 -7.58 15.00
C ALA A 40 20.24 -6.47 13.96
N VAL A 41 19.28 -5.57 14.20
CA VAL A 41 18.98 -4.39 13.40
C VAL A 41 18.96 -3.19 14.34
N ASN A 42 19.64 -2.12 13.98
CA ASN A 42 19.77 -0.92 14.81
C ASN A 42 18.82 0.19 14.39
N LYS A 43 18.66 0.41 13.06
CA LYS A 43 17.84 1.50 12.54
C LYS A 43 16.95 1.03 11.42
N ILE A 44 15.67 1.33 11.53
CA ILE A 44 14.64 1.03 10.53
C ILE A 44 13.97 2.33 10.10
N PHE A 45 13.78 2.48 8.79
CA PHE A 45 12.94 3.53 8.22
C PHE A 45 11.70 2.88 7.60
N GLU A 46 10.52 3.25 8.08
CA GLU A 46 9.24 2.78 7.57
C GLU A 46 8.54 3.88 6.77
N ILE A 47 8.19 3.57 5.53
CA ILE A 47 7.51 4.46 4.59
C ILE A 47 6.02 4.11 4.56
N GLY A 48 5.15 5.10 4.86
CA GLY A 48 3.71 4.92 4.82
C GLY A 48 3.22 4.02 5.95
N CYS A 49 3.56 4.36 7.20
CA CYS A 49 3.23 3.54 8.37
C CYS A 49 1.71 3.42 8.65
N GLY A 50 0.90 4.29 8.04
CA GLY A 50 -0.54 4.30 8.25
C GLY A 50 -0.90 4.43 9.73
N THR A 51 -1.74 3.54 10.22
CA THR A 51 -2.18 3.47 11.63
C THR A 51 -1.20 2.72 12.56
N GLY A 52 0.02 2.37 12.08
CA GLY A 52 1.06 1.74 12.88
C GLY A 52 0.93 0.21 13.03
N ASN A 53 0.09 -0.47 12.25
CA ASN A 53 -0.05 -1.94 12.35
C ASN A 53 1.27 -2.64 12.02
N TYR A 54 1.90 -2.28 10.90
CA TYR A 54 3.16 -2.86 10.50
C TYR A 54 4.32 -2.37 11.38
N THR A 55 4.28 -1.10 11.84
CA THR A 55 5.23 -0.57 12.83
C THR A 55 5.30 -1.44 14.08
N ARG A 56 4.15 -1.88 14.61
CA ARG A 56 4.11 -2.80 15.76
C ARG A 56 4.79 -4.13 15.48
N MET A 57 4.58 -4.71 14.31
CA MET A 57 5.25 -5.95 13.92
C MET A 57 6.77 -5.77 13.82
N LEU A 58 7.23 -4.62 13.32
CA LEU A 58 8.65 -4.26 13.32
C LEU A 58 9.21 -4.13 14.74
N GLN A 59 8.47 -3.48 15.66
CA GLN A 59 8.86 -3.36 17.08
C GLN A 59 8.97 -4.73 17.75
N GLU A 60 8.04 -5.63 17.47
CA GLU A 60 8.02 -6.99 18.03
C GLU A 60 9.19 -7.82 17.48
N LYS A 61 9.48 -7.71 16.18
CA LYS A 61 10.60 -8.44 15.55
C LYS A 61 11.97 -7.88 15.93
N PHE A 62 12.08 -6.56 16.06
CA PHE A 62 13.32 -5.80 16.30
C PHE A 62 13.21 -4.90 17.53
N PRO A 63 13.08 -5.45 18.74
CA PRO A 63 12.73 -4.67 19.94
C PRO A 63 13.79 -3.63 20.36
N LYS A 64 15.03 -3.76 19.86
CA LYS A 64 16.13 -2.82 20.13
C LYS A 64 16.33 -1.79 19.02
N ALA A 65 15.68 -1.97 17.86
CA ALA A 65 15.86 -1.06 16.73
C ALA A 65 15.20 0.30 17.00
N LYS A 66 15.85 1.36 16.52
CA LYS A 66 15.23 2.68 16.41
C LYS A 66 14.44 2.73 15.12
N ILE A 67 13.15 2.98 15.21
CA ILE A 67 12.26 3.05 14.05
C ILE A 67 11.89 4.51 13.79
N THR A 68 12.15 4.98 12.58
CA THR A 68 11.60 6.23 12.07
C THR A 68 10.48 5.86 11.09
N ALA A 69 9.25 6.17 11.44
CA ALA A 69 8.05 5.82 10.67
C ALA A 69 7.39 7.08 10.13
N ILE A 70 7.14 7.13 8.83
CA ILE A 70 6.50 8.30 8.21
C ILE A 70 5.18 7.94 7.54
N ASP A 71 4.26 8.89 7.55
CA ASP A 71 3.06 8.87 6.71
C ASP A 71 2.73 10.29 6.23
N ILE A 72 2.14 10.41 5.06
CA ILE A 72 1.74 11.71 4.51
C ILE A 72 0.50 12.28 5.22
N SER A 73 -0.29 11.42 5.85
CA SER A 73 -1.53 11.76 6.55
C SER A 73 -1.26 12.06 8.03
N PRO A 74 -1.48 13.30 8.51
CA PRO A 74 -1.36 13.60 9.93
C PRO A 74 -2.35 12.80 10.79
N LYS A 75 -3.53 12.47 10.27
CA LYS A 75 -4.52 11.67 10.99
C LYS A 75 -4.13 10.20 11.13
N MET A 76 -3.40 9.64 10.16
CA MET A 76 -2.79 8.31 10.30
C MET A 76 -1.72 8.33 11.39
N ILE A 77 -0.86 9.34 11.40
CA ILE A 77 0.17 9.50 12.43
C ILE A 77 -0.44 9.65 13.83
N GLU A 78 -1.52 10.44 14.00
CA GLU A 78 -2.24 10.53 15.29
C GLU A 78 -2.65 9.13 15.79
N VAL A 79 -3.29 8.32 14.94
CA VAL A 79 -3.71 6.95 15.29
C VAL A 79 -2.50 6.05 15.56
N ALA A 80 -1.43 6.17 14.76
CA ALA A 80 -0.21 5.37 14.95
C ALA A 80 0.47 5.69 16.29
N VAL A 81 0.55 6.96 16.67
CA VAL A 81 1.10 7.40 17.98
C VAL A 81 0.29 6.81 19.13
N GLU A 82 -1.05 6.89 19.08
CA GLU A 82 -1.90 6.32 20.13
C GLU A 82 -1.72 4.80 20.29
N LYS A 83 -1.47 4.09 19.19
CA LYS A 83 -1.50 2.63 19.13
C LYS A 83 -0.14 1.96 19.24
N ALA A 84 0.90 2.58 18.68
CA ALA A 84 2.21 1.96 18.46
C ALA A 84 3.38 2.79 19.03
N SER A 85 3.12 3.78 19.89
CA SER A 85 4.20 4.53 20.54
C SER A 85 5.08 3.62 21.39
N SER A 86 6.39 3.81 21.23
CA SER A 86 7.40 3.21 22.09
C SER A 86 8.59 4.17 22.21
N LEU A 87 9.48 3.93 23.17
CA LEU A 87 10.69 4.76 23.38
C LEU A 87 11.63 4.74 22.16
N ASN A 88 11.54 3.71 21.33
CA ASN A 88 12.42 3.52 20.17
C ASN A 88 11.75 3.88 18.84
N THR A 89 10.54 4.43 18.86
CA THR A 89 9.83 4.77 17.61
C THR A 89 9.50 6.25 17.54
N THR A 90 9.88 6.86 16.41
CA THR A 90 9.55 8.25 16.08
C THR A 90 8.59 8.25 14.89
N PHE A 91 7.41 8.85 15.07
CA PHE A 91 6.44 9.06 14.00
C PHE A 91 6.52 10.48 13.44
N ILE A 92 6.55 10.61 12.11
CA ILE A 92 6.70 11.91 11.43
C ILE A 92 5.66 12.03 10.31
N THR A 93 4.87 13.10 10.33
CA THR A 93 4.03 13.46 9.17
C THR A 93 4.92 14.02 8.08
N SER A 94 5.10 13.27 6.98
CA SER A 94 5.95 13.70 5.87
C SER A 94 5.62 12.98 4.57
N ASN A 95 5.93 13.66 3.46
CA ASN A 95 5.90 13.03 2.14
C ASN A 95 7.20 12.25 1.90
N ALA A 96 7.07 10.96 1.58
CA ALA A 96 8.17 10.05 1.31
C ALA A 96 9.10 10.54 0.16
N GLU A 97 8.55 11.20 -0.86
CA GLU A 97 9.34 11.64 -2.02
C GLU A 97 10.21 12.87 -1.69
N THR A 98 9.76 13.73 -0.76
CA THR A 98 10.43 15.02 -0.49
C THR A 98 11.17 15.08 0.86
N ILE A 99 10.91 14.16 1.79
CA ILE A 99 11.61 14.14 3.07
C ILE A 99 13.11 14.05 2.88
N THR A 100 13.86 14.86 3.64
CA THR A 100 15.32 14.78 3.73
C THR A 100 15.69 14.12 5.05
N LEU A 101 16.54 13.09 4.99
CA LEU A 101 17.04 12.34 6.13
C LEU A 101 18.56 12.38 6.12
N ASN A 102 19.15 12.66 7.27
CA ASN A 102 20.62 12.71 7.45
C ASN A 102 21.19 11.44 8.10
N ASP A 103 20.37 10.40 8.17
CA ASP A 103 20.72 9.11 8.78
C ASP A 103 20.80 8.01 7.72
N THR A 104 21.47 6.90 8.07
CA THR A 104 21.45 5.66 7.30
C THR A 104 20.75 4.58 8.09
N PHE A 105 20.15 3.61 7.36
CA PHE A 105 19.27 2.59 7.92
C PHE A 105 19.72 1.18 7.52
N ASP A 106 19.63 0.26 8.45
CA ASP A 106 19.88 -1.17 8.17
C ASP A 106 18.71 -1.77 7.37
N ILE A 107 17.50 -1.26 7.62
CA ILE A 107 16.30 -1.65 6.89
C ILE A 107 15.52 -0.39 6.49
N ILE A 108 15.15 -0.30 5.22
CA ILE A 108 14.10 0.59 4.74
C ILE A 108 12.95 -0.29 4.28
N THR A 109 11.74 -0.02 4.75
CA THR A 109 10.59 -0.87 4.46
C THR A 109 9.31 -0.10 4.23
N ALA A 110 8.39 -0.69 3.47
CA ALA A 110 7.07 -0.11 3.20
C ALA A 110 6.02 -1.20 2.98
N ASN A 111 4.97 -1.23 3.78
CA ASN A 111 3.87 -2.14 3.53
C ASN A 111 2.72 -1.43 2.79
N ALA A 112 2.42 -1.88 1.57
CA ALA A 112 1.32 -1.36 0.76
C ALA A 112 1.31 0.17 0.58
N ALA A 113 2.50 0.80 0.44
CA ALA A 113 2.62 2.25 0.32
C ALA A 113 3.31 2.72 -0.98
N ILE A 114 4.27 1.98 -1.51
CA ILE A 114 5.14 2.39 -2.63
C ILE A 114 4.35 2.74 -3.90
N HIS A 115 3.24 2.07 -4.19
CA HIS A 115 2.41 2.33 -5.38
C HIS A 115 1.71 3.71 -5.38
N TRP A 116 1.80 4.45 -4.29
CA TRP A 116 1.31 5.83 -4.20
C TRP A 116 2.33 6.87 -4.63
N LEU A 117 3.62 6.51 -4.71
CA LEU A 117 4.68 7.42 -5.16
C LEU A 117 4.46 7.84 -6.63
N GLU A 118 4.80 9.08 -6.94
CA GLU A 118 4.69 9.62 -8.31
C GLU A 118 5.89 9.20 -9.16
N ASN A 119 7.10 9.16 -8.54
CA ASN A 119 8.33 8.77 -9.23
C ASN A 119 9.08 7.67 -8.48
N ILE A 120 8.75 6.42 -8.83
CA ILE A 120 9.32 5.24 -8.18
C ILE A 120 10.84 5.12 -8.43
N VAL A 121 11.34 5.50 -9.61
CA VAL A 121 12.77 5.40 -9.95
C VAL A 121 13.59 6.31 -9.02
N VAL A 122 13.18 7.58 -8.90
CA VAL A 122 13.86 8.54 -8.01
C VAL A 122 13.75 8.08 -6.55
N ALA A 123 12.62 7.51 -6.14
CA ALA A 123 12.44 7.01 -4.78
C ALA A 123 13.36 5.82 -4.48
N VAL A 124 13.49 4.87 -5.40
CA VAL A 124 14.37 3.70 -5.25
C VAL A 124 15.82 4.14 -5.07
N GLU A 125 16.34 5.04 -5.92
CA GLU A 125 17.70 5.57 -5.80
C GLU A 125 17.91 6.34 -4.50
N LYS A 126 16.96 7.19 -4.11
CA LYS A 126 16.99 7.91 -2.84
C LYS A 126 17.13 6.95 -1.66
N TYR A 127 16.29 5.94 -1.60
CA TYR A 127 16.29 4.99 -0.49
C TYR A 127 17.49 4.06 -0.48
N LYS A 128 18.00 3.65 -1.66
CA LYS A 128 19.27 2.93 -1.76
C LYS A 128 20.42 3.74 -1.11
N ASN A 129 20.48 5.05 -1.37
CA ASN A 129 21.53 5.91 -0.82
C ASN A 129 21.43 6.07 0.71
N LEU A 130 20.25 5.91 1.29
CA LEU A 130 20.00 5.93 2.74
C LEU A 130 20.22 4.58 3.43
N LEU A 131 20.50 3.50 2.70
CA LEU A 131 20.85 2.22 3.30
C LEU A 131 22.31 2.20 3.75
N THR A 132 22.57 1.52 4.86
CA THR A 132 23.92 1.08 5.25
C THR A 132 24.48 0.08 4.24
N GLU A 133 25.78 -0.20 4.26
CA GLU A 133 26.37 -1.32 3.52
C GLU A 133 25.68 -2.63 3.96
N ASN A 134 25.26 -3.46 3.01
CA ASN A 134 24.40 -4.64 3.21
C ASN A 134 23.01 -4.34 3.82
N GLY A 135 22.59 -3.07 3.83
CA GLY A 135 21.24 -2.68 4.24
C GLY A 135 20.18 -3.21 3.28
N ILE A 136 18.98 -3.43 3.81
CA ILE A 136 17.87 -4.08 3.10
C ILE A 136 16.79 -3.06 2.76
N PHE A 137 16.37 -3.03 1.49
CA PHE A 137 15.14 -2.38 1.07
C PHE A 137 14.07 -3.47 0.79
N ALA A 138 13.03 -3.52 1.62
CA ALA A 138 11.97 -4.51 1.48
C ALA A 138 10.60 -3.87 1.54
N PHE A 139 9.73 -4.21 0.57
CA PHE A 139 8.40 -3.62 0.53
C PHE A 139 7.37 -4.53 -0.13
N SER A 140 6.09 -4.29 0.20
CA SER A 140 4.95 -4.82 -0.52
C SER A 140 4.26 -3.72 -1.31
N PHE A 141 3.67 -4.10 -2.45
CA PHE A 141 2.98 -3.15 -3.30
C PHE A 141 1.81 -3.82 -4.03
N PHE A 142 0.75 -3.06 -4.31
CA PHE A 142 -0.38 -3.55 -5.08
C PHE A 142 -0.16 -3.32 -6.58
N GLY A 143 -0.39 -4.37 -7.38
CA GLY A 143 -0.29 -4.33 -8.82
C GLY A 143 -1.62 -4.02 -9.52
N PRO A 144 -1.59 -3.87 -10.87
CA PRO A 144 -2.73 -3.41 -11.68
C PRO A 144 -3.89 -4.41 -11.75
N GLU A 145 -3.67 -5.71 -11.47
CA GLU A 145 -4.73 -6.71 -11.43
C GLU A 145 -5.62 -6.60 -10.17
N THR A 146 -5.27 -5.71 -9.23
CA THR A 146 -6.10 -5.44 -8.04
C THR A 146 -7.46 -4.89 -8.46
N PHE A 147 -8.53 -5.53 -7.96
CA PHE A 147 -9.94 -5.23 -8.30
C PHE A 147 -10.31 -5.51 -9.77
N SER A 148 -9.60 -6.41 -10.46
CA SER A 148 -9.87 -6.73 -11.87
C SER A 148 -11.32 -7.15 -12.12
N GLU A 149 -11.96 -7.86 -11.18
CA GLU A 149 -13.36 -8.25 -11.31
C GLU A 149 -14.30 -7.04 -11.27
N LEU A 150 -14.02 -6.05 -10.42
CA LEU A 150 -14.79 -4.80 -10.38
C LEU A 150 -14.64 -4.03 -11.69
N GLY A 151 -13.41 -3.97 -12.23
CA GLY A 151 -13.14 -3.34 -13.53
C GLY A 151 -13.99 -3.94 -14.64
N LYS A 152 -14.01 -5.27 -14.73
CA LYS A 152 -14.82 -5.98 -15.74
C LYS A 152 -16.31 -5.80 -15.56
N ALA A 153 -16.82 -5.83 -14.32
CA ALA A 153 -18.25 -5.57 -14.08
C ALA A 153 -18.66 -4.14 -14.45
N LEU A 154 -17.74 -3.17 -14.27
CA LEU A 154 -17.94 -1.80 -14.71
C LEU A 154 -17.95 -1.69 -16.25
N GLU A 155 -17.02 -2.35 -16.94
CA GLU A 155 -16.98 -2.40 -18.41
C GLU A 155 -18.27 -2.99 -18.99
N ASP A 156 -18.73 -4.12 -18.44
CA ASP A 156 -19.99 -4.80 -18.85
C ASP A 156 -21.22 -3.89 -18.64
N THR A 157 -21.20 -3.02 -17.61
CA THR A 157 -22.35 -2.16 -17.27
C THR A 157 -22.38 -0.87 -18.06
N LEU A 158 -21.22 -0.31 -18.36
CA LEU A 158 -21.05 1.04 -18.92
C LEU A 158 -20.74 1.05 -20.43
N GLY A 159 -20.44 -0.12 -21.01
CA GLY A 159 -20.17 -0.25 -22.44
C GLY A 159 -18.83 0.36 -22.89
N GLY A 160 -17.86 0.50 -21.98
CA GLY A 160 -16.55 1.08 -22.28
C GLY A 160 -15.52 0.75 -21.20
N LYS A 161 -14.25 1.10 -21.43
CA LYS A 161 -13.20 0.90 -20.43
C LYS A 161 -13.45 1.78 -19.22
N ALA A 162 -13.83 1.18 -18.11
CA ALA A 162 -13.88 1.85 -16.82
C ALA A 162 -12.50 1.73 -16.17
N THR A 163 -11.85 2.85 -15.89
CA THR A 163 -10.56 2.86 -15.23
C THR A 163 -10.74 2.86 -13.73
N ILE A 164 -10.31 1.79 -13.07
CA ILE A 164 -10.12 1.78 -11.61
C ILE A 164 -8.69 2.26 -11.29
N THR A 165 -8.49 2.88 -10.13
CA THR A 165 -7.18 3.45 -9.75
C THR A 165 -6.06 2.40 -9.78
N ALA A 166 -6.35 1.17 -9.36
CA ALA A 166 -5.38 0.07 -9.37
C ALA A 166 -4.87 -0.26 -10.78
N GLY A 167 -5.70 -0.13 -11.82
CA GLY A 167 -5.29 -0.32 -13.20
C GLY A 167 -4.21 0.67 -13.70
N ASN A 168 -3.90 1.71 -12.93
CA ASN A 168 -2.81 2.65 -13.18
C ASN A 168 -1.57 2.36 -12.32
N PHE A 169 -1.58 1.32 -11.51
CA PHE A 169 -0.38 0.93 -10.75
C PHE A 169 0.66 0.35 -11.70
N LEU A 170 1.92 0.45 -11.28
CA LEU A 170 3.02 -0.07 -12.08
C LEU A 170 2.93 -1.60 -12.17
N GLU A 171 3.24 -2.14 -13.36
CA GLU A 171 3.35 -3.59 -13.53
C GLU A 171 4.51 -4.13 -12.67
N PRO A 172 4.37 -5.29 -12.00
CA PRO A 172 5.43 -5.87 -11.19
C PRO A 172 6.74 -6.02 -11.94
N GLU A 173 6.70 -6.45 -13.19
CA GLU A 173 7.90 -6.65 -14.01
C GLU A 173 8.64 -5.33 -14.29
N LYS A 174 7.92 -4.23 -14.52
CA LYS A 174 8.55 -2.91 -14.69
C LYS A 174 9.21 -2.44 -13.40
N LEU A 175 8.58 -2.70 -12.25
CA LEU A 175 9.19 -2.38 -10.96
C LEU A 175 10.43 -3.25 -10.71
N ARG A 176 10.40 -4.53 -11.08
CA ARG A 176 11.55 -5.43 -11.00
C ARG A 176 12.74 -4.87 -11.80
N MET A 177 12.52 -4.43 -13.04
CA MET A 177 13.57 -3.82 -13.85
C MET A 177 14.20 -2.59 -13.17
N VAL A 178 13.38 -1.69 -12.63
CA VAL A 178 13.87 -0.50 -11.88
C VAL A 178 14.72 -0.93 -10.68
N MET A 179 14.32 -1.96 -9.96
CA MET A 179 15.08 -2.47 -8.83
C MET A 179 16.40 -3.13 -9.26
N GLU A 180 16.40 -3.89 -10.37
CA GLU A 180 17.59 -4.55 -10.93
C GLU A 180 18.64 -3.55 -11.43
N GLU A 181 18.22 -2.38 -11.90
CA GLU A 181 19.14 -1.29 -12.27
C GLU A 181 19.86 -0.69 -11.04
N SER A 182 19.20 -0.72 -9.88
CA SER A 182 19.73 -0.10 -8.65
C SER A 182 20.43 -1.10 -7.72
N PHE A 183 20.00 -2.36 -7.66
CA PHE A 183 20.48 -3.36 -6.70
C PHE A 183 20.99 -4.61 -7.40
N SER A 184 22.08 -5.19 -6.87
CA SER A 184 22.71 -6.38 -7.44
C SER A 184 21.99 -7.69 -7.09
N GLY A 185 21.22 -7.72 -6.03
CA GLY A 185 20.50 -8.92 -5.56
C GLY A 185 19.07 -8.58 -5.17
N ILE A 186 18.10 -9.17 -5.90
CA ILE A 186 16.67 -8.94 -5.66
C ILE A 186 15.98 -10.28 -5.48
N THR A 187 15.13 -10.34 -4.46
CA THR A 187 14.17 -11.43 -4.26
C THR A 187 12.77 -10.87 -4.43
N THR A 188 11.96 -11.52 -5.24
CA THR A 188 10.58 -11.13 -5.48
C THR A 188 9.62 -12.29 -5.21
N LYS A 189 8.40 -11.95 -4.79
CA LYS A 189 7.27 -12.89 -4.65
C LYS A 189 6.01 -12.19 -5.09
N GLU A 190 5.11 -12.91 -5.73
CA GLU A 190 3.77 -12.41 -6.04
C GLU A 190 2.71 -13.27 -5.36
N MET A 191 1.65 -12.62 -4.89
CA MET A 191 0.51 -13.26 -4.27
C MET A 191 -0.78 -12.65 -4.80
N MET A 192 -1.73 -13.53 -5.18
CA MET A 192 -3.09 -13.14 -5.56
C MET A 192 -4.03 -13.42 -4.38
N ALA A 193 -4.18 -12.44 -3.49
CA ALA A 193 -5.12 -12.55 -2.38
C ALA A 193 -6.56 -12.31 -2.88
N ARG A 194 -7.51 -13.13 -2.40
CA ARG A 194 -8.91 -13.03 -2.80
C ARG A 194 -9.80 -12.87 -1.58
N LYS A 195 -10.75 -11.94 -1.67
CA LYS A 195 -11.73 -11.70 -0.61
C LYS A 195 -13.14 -11.64 -1.19
N ASP A 196 -14.04 -12.40 -0.59
CA ASP A 196 -15.47 -12.37 -0.93
C ASP A 196 -16.19 -11.32 -0.07
N TYR A 197 -17.13 -10.61 -0.66
CA TYR A 197 -17.91 -9.56 -0.02
C TYR A 197 -19.40 -9.88 -0.10
N PRO A 198 -20.19 -9.53 0.92
CA PRO A 198 -21.63 -9.83 0.93
C PRO A 198 -22.42 -9.02 -0.11
N SER A 199 -21.88 -7.91 -0.60
CA SER A 199 -22.48 -7.05 -1.62
C SER A 199 -21.45 -6.16 -2.29
N LEU A 200 -21.79 -5.57 -3.45
CA LEU A 200 -20.99 -4.55 -4.10
C LEU A 200 -20.75 -3.34 -3.17
N LEU A 201 -21.76 -2.95 -2.39
CA LEU A 201 -21.62 -1.84 -1.45
C LEU A 201 -20.57 -2.14 -0.35
N ALA A 202 -20.50 -3.39 0.11
CA ALA A 202 -19.49 -3.80 1.08
C ALA A 202 -18.07 -3.72 0.49
N LEU A 203 -17.87 -4.16 -0.76
CA LEU A 203 -16.61 -3.98 -1.49
C LEU A 203 -16.25 -2.50 -1.66
N LEU A 204 -17.19 -1.67 -2.11
CA LEU A 204 -16.95 -0.23 -2.29
C LEU A 204 -16.65 0.50 -0.99
N ASN A 205 -17.27 0.08 0.12
CA ASN A 205 -16.92 0.59 1.45
C ASN A 205 -15.50 0.18 1.85
N ASN A 206 -15.08 -1.07 1.58
CA ASN A 206 -13.71 -1.49 1.83
C ASN A 206 -12.72 -0.60 1.07
N ILE A 207 -12.90 -0.41 -0.24
CA ILE A 207 -12.08 0.47 -1.08
C ILE A 207 -12.05 1.91 -0.54
N LYS A 208 -13.19 2.41 -0.08
CA LYS A 208 -13.33 3.76 0.47
C LYS A 208 -12.55 3.94 1.77
N TYR A 209 -12.70 3.00 2.71
CA TYR A 209 -12.13 3.12 4.06
C TYR A 209 -10.64 2.73 4.13
N THR A 210 -10.14 1.96 3.18
CA THR A 210 -8.70 1.67 3.04
C THR A 210 -7.93 2.73 2.24
N GLY A 211 -8.59 3.82 1.83
CA GLY A 211 -7.93 4.89 1.06
C GLY A 211 -7.58 4.51 -0.39
N THR A 212 -7.76 3.25 -0.79
CA THR A 212 -7.38 2.72 -2.11
C THR A 212 -8.23 3.29 -3.26
N ARG A 213 -9.17 4.16 -2.94
CA ARG A 213 -10.01 4.85 -3.91
C ARG A 213 -9.21 5.69 -4.91
N GLY A 214 -8.01 6.19 -4.55
CA GLY A 214 -7.21 7.09 -5.38
C GLY A 214 -7.98 8.34 -5.76
N LYS A 215 -7.97 8.72 -7.06
CA LYS A 215 -8.81 9.80 -7.59
C LYS A 215 -10.31 9.44 -7.65
N GLY A 216 -10.66 8.21 -7.27
CA GLY A 216 -12.00 7.66 -7.33
C GLY A 216 -12.28 6.93 -8.63
N LEU A 217 -13.37 6.17 -8.64
CA LEU A 217 -14.00 5.73 -9.88
C LEU A 217 -14.73 6.95 -10.45
N ASP A 218 -14.07 7.68 -11.33
CA ASP A 218 -14.73 8.74 -12.08
C ASP A 218 -15.48 8.09 -13.24
N LEU A 219 -16.76 7.86 -13.03
CA LEU A 219 -17.63 7.28 -14.05
C LEU A 219 -18.27 8.37 -14.94
N GLY A 220 -17.89 9.65 -14.75
CA GLY A 220 -18.55 10.78 -15.41
C GLY A 220 -20.04 10.92 -15.08
N LYS A 221 -20.56 10.10 -14.14
CA LYS A 221 -21.96 10.07 -13.70
C LYS A 221 -22.02 9.82 -12.20
N PRO A 222 -22.99 10.42 -11.50
CA PRO A 222 -23.19 10.17 -10.07
C PRO A 222 -23.57 8.70 -9.82
N TRP A 223 -22.99 8.11 -8.78
CA TRP A 223 -23.34 6.79 -8.29
C TRP A 223 -24.73 6.84 -7.66
N ASN A 224 -25.72 6.35 -8.39
CA ASN A 224 -27.07 6.20 -7.88
C ASN A 224 -27.43 4.72 -7.63
N LYS A 225 -28.53 4.47 -6.93
CA LYS A 225 -28.97 3.13 -6.56
C LYS A 225 -29.14 2.20 -7.77
N GLY A 226 -29.72 2.72 -8.86
CA GLY A 226 -29.94 1.93 -10.08
C GLY A 226 -28.64 1.53 -10.77
N LEU A 227 -27.63 2.40 -10.81
CA LEU A 227 -26.31 2.06 -11.34
C LEU A 227 -25.61 1.00 -10.49
N LEU A 228 -25.64 1.13 -9.15
CA LEU A 228 -25.08 0.13 -8.24
C LEU A 228 -25.72 -1.23 -8.45
N GLN A 229 -27.04 -1.31 -8.56
CA GLN A 229 -27.76 -2.57 -8.82
C GLN A 229 -27.37 -3.21 -10.17
N ARG A 230 -27.17 -2.40 -11.21
CA ARG A 230 -26.73 -2.90 -12.53
C ARG A 230 -25.31 -3.45 -12.48
N ILE A 231 -24.39 -2.76 -11.80
CA ILE A 231 -23.00 -3.22 -11.62
C ILE A 231 -22.99 -4.52 -10.80
N GLU A 232 -23.76 -4.59 -9.72
CA GLU A 232 -23.85 -5.78 -8.88
C GLU A 232 -24.43 -6.97 -9.67
N ALA A 233 -25.47 -6.75 -10.48
CA ALA A 233 -26.04 -7.78 -11.34
C ALA A 233 -25.01 -8.27 -12.39
N ALA A 234 -24.27 -7.38 -13.03
CA ALA A 234 -23.20 -7.75 -13.97
C ALA A 234 -22.08 -8.54 -13.27
N TYR A 235 -21.74 -8.15 -12.05
CA TYR A 235 -20.74 -8.83 -11.21
C TYR A 235 -21.18 -10.27 -10.89
N LEU A 236 -22.42 -10.43 -10.38
CA LEU A 236 -23.00 -11.72 -10.04
C LEU A 236 -23.18 -12.62 -11.28
N LYS A 237 -23.62 -12.05 -12.40
CA LYS A 237 -23.74 -12.77 -13.67
C LYS A 237 -22.40 -13.35 -14.14
N ARG A 238 -21.29 -12.61 -13.99
CA ARG A 238 -19.97 -13.02 -14.46
C ARG A 238 -19.26 -13.97 -13.50
N TYR A 239 -19.38 -13.72 -12.18
CA TYR A 239 -18.55 -14.38 -11.16
C TYR A 239 -19.34 -15.20 -10.14
N GLY A 240 -20.67 -15.12 -10.14
CA GLY A 240 -21.55 -15.81 -9.18
C GLY A 240 -21.55 -15.21 -7.77
N LYS A 241 -20.61 -14.32 -7.47
CA LYS A 241 -20.43 -13.66 -6.17
C LYS A 241 -19.65 -12.38 -6.30
N ILE A 242 -19.69 -11.54 -5.26
CA ILE A 242 -18.86 -10.31 -5.19
C ILE A 242 -17.52 -10.69 -4.58
N ARG A 243 -16.52 -10.89 -5.43
CA ARG A 243 -15.14 -11.20 -5.06
C ARG A 243 -14.22 -10.10 -5.52
N ALA A 244 -13.22 -9.74 -4.75
CA ALA A 244 -12.13 -8.91 -5.22
C ALA A 244 -10.80 -9.66 -5.11
N THR A 245 -10.04 -9.62 -6.17
CA THR A 245 -8.64 -10.06 -6.21
C THR A 245 -7.74 -8.86 -5.91
N TYR A 246 -6.68 -9.12 -5.15
CA TYR A 246 -5.62 -8.17 -4.84
C TYR A 246 -4.31 -8.78 -5.29
N GLN A 247 -3.69 -8.19 -6.30
CA GLN A 247 -2.35 -8.55 -6.73
C GLN A 247 -1.35 -7.86 -5.79
N ILE A 248 -0.57 -8.64 -5.08
CA ILE A 248 0.40 -8.13 -4.10
C ILE A 248 1.77 -8.67 -4.48
N SER A 249 2.71 -7.77 -4.73
CA SER A 249 4.10 -8.12 -5.02
C SER A 249 4.99 -7.68 -3.88
N PHE A 250 5.95 -8.53 -3.55
CA PHE A 250 6.93 -8.32 -2.48
C PHE A 250 8.31 -8.24 -3.11
N TYR A 251 9.08 -7.28 -2.66
CA TYR A 251 10.45 -7.05 -3.10
C TYR A 251 11.37 -6.98 -1.89
N LYS A 252 12.52 -7.61 -2.00
CA LYS A 252 13.65 -7.44 -1.09
C LYS A 252 14.91 -7.29 -1.91
N ALA A 253 15.66 -6.21 -1.67
CA ALA A 253 16.94 -5.93 -2.28
C ALA A 253 17.97 -5.62 -1.19
N ILE A 254 19.23 -5.95 -1.46
CA ILE A 254 20.37 -5.69 -0.57
C ILE A 254 21.30 -4.71 -1.29
N LYS A 255 21.70 -3.64 -0.58
CA LYS A 255 22.67 -2.66 -1.07
C LYS A 255 24.06 -3.26 -1.23
#